data_010f0d18f809accf0a4b314dc3a3ad52
#
_entry.id   010f0d18f809accf0a4b314dc3a3ad52
#
_cell.length_a   1.000
_cell.length_b   1.000
_cell.length_c   1.000
_cell.angle_alpha   90.00
_cell.angle_beta   90.00
_cell.angle_gamma   90.00
#
_symmetry.space_group_name_H-M   'P 1'
#
loop_
_entity.id
_entity.type
_entity.pdbx_description
1 polymer ?
#
loop_
_entity_poly.entity_id
_entity_poly.type
_entity_poly.pdbx_seq_one_letter_code
_entity_poly.pdbx_strand_id
1 'polypeptide(L)'
;MNWKFIIIITALLFSSCAGHNKEDTKHIDLGSGDKSNLPVTLASLIEHAEYCKAIYDSGGDQKDEVAFEVKQDNGISIIIIRGTANTENVQSDIDVRLVSDARTGIYLHKGFRDASITIMQILDNSYTLEHTVHVTGHSLGGAVAQIIGMWLHKRGKNVQIYSYGSPKVSS
;
A
#
# COMPACT_ATOMS: atom_id res chain seq x y z
N MET A 1 -25.37 3.05 -6.70
CA MET A 1 -24.07 3.55 -6.22
C MET A 1 -23.03 2.56 -6.75
N ASN A 2 -22.35 2.91 -7.87
CA ASN A 2 -21.41 2.00 -8.54
C ASN A 2 -20.11 1.95 -7.76
N TRP A 3 -19.91 0.86 -7.04
CA TRP A 3 -18.64 0.49 -6.42
C TRP A 3 -17.68 0.03 -7.52
N LYS A 4 -16.89 0.93 -8.08
CA LYS A 4 -15.76 0.54 -8.92
C LYS A 4 -14.65 0.03 -7.99
N PHE A 5 -14.49 -1.24 -8.04
CA PHE A 5 -13.62 -2.20 -7.37
C PHE A 5 -12.33 -1.64 -6.76
N ILE A 6 -12.28 -1.66 -5.41
CA ILE A 6 -11.03 -1.74 -4.67
C ILE A 6 -10.65 -3.22 -4.67
N ILE A 7 -9.66 -3.62 -5.44
CA ILE A 7 -9.14 -5.00 -5.40
C ILE A 7 -8.13 -5.06 -4.27
N ILE A 8 -8.53 -5.67 -3.15
CA ILE A 8 -7.62 -6.02 -2.05
C ILE A 8 -7.12 -7.44 -2.35
N ILE A 9 -5.86 -7.57 -2.76
CA ILE A 9 -5.24 -8.89 -2.94
C ILE A 9 -4.38 -9.19 -1.72
N THR A 10 -4.83 -10.12 -0.89
CA THR A 10 -4.04 -10.66 0.21
C THR A 10 -3.24 -11.85 -0.31
N ALA A 11 -2.01 -11.63 -0.73
CA ALA A 11 -1.11 -12.71 -1.12
C ALA A 11 -0.31 -13.19 0.10
N LEU A 12 -0.50 -14.46 0.47
CA LEU A 12 0.35 -15.16 1.43
C LEU A 12 1.59 -15.67 0.67
N LEU A 13 2.72 -15.02 0.88
CA LEU A 13 4.00 -15.51 0.38
C LEU A 13 4.58 -16.54 1.36
N PHE A 14 4.37 -17.82 1.09
CA PHE A 14 5.19 -18.88 1.70
C PHE A 14 6.55 -18.90 1.01
N SER A 15 7.61 -18.66 1.77
CA SER A 15 8.99 -18.84 1.35
C SER A 15 9.24 -20.35 1.19
N SER A 16 9.44 -20.79 -0.06
CA SER A 16 10.09 -22.05 -0.36
C SER A 16 11.25 -21.76 -1.30
N CYS A 17 12.45 -21.96 -0.80
CA CYS A 17 13.66 -22.01 -1.62
C CYS A 17 13.65 -23.26 -2.50
N ALA A 18 13.70 -23.07 -3.82
CA ALA A 18 14.45 -23.96 -4.73
C ALA A 18 14.31 -23.53 -6.21
N GLY A 19 15.44 -23.43 -6.91
CA GLY A 19 15.51 -23.78 -8.33
C GLY A 19 15.35 -22.64 -9.35
N HIS A 20 16.48 -22.18 -9.80
CA HIS A 20 16.70 -21.34 -11.00
C HIS A 20 16.08 -21.99 -12.25
N ASN A 21 15.21 -21.27 -12.95
CA ASN A 21 15.07 -21.39 -14.39
C ASN A 21 14.72 -20.00 -14.97
N LYS A 22 15.63 -19.51 -15.82
CA LYS A 22 15.38 -18.33 -16.67
C LYS A 22 14.36 -18.73 -17.74
N GLU A 23 13.17 -18.18 -17.69
CA GLU A 23 12.28 -18.12 -18.84
C GLU A 23 12.14 -16.68 -19.32
N ASP A 24 12.27 -16.54 -20.66
CA ASP A 24 12.19 -15.30 -21.40
C ASP A 24 10.94 -14.48 -21.08
N THR A 25 11.10 -13.37 -20.38
CA THR A 25 10.07 -12.35 -20.31
C THR A 25 10.02 -11.59 -21.63
N LYS A 26 9.11 -11.94 -22.50
CA LYS A 26 8.72 -11.11 -23.64
C LYS A 26 8.23 -9.76 -23.08
N HIS A 27 9.00 -8.72 -23.32
CA HIS A 27 8.57 -7.34 -23.14
C HIS A 27 7.36 -7.09 -24.05
N ILE A 28 6.18 -6.99 -23.48
CA ILE A 28 4.99 -6.49 -24.17
C ILE A 28 5.08 -4.96 -24.10
N ASP A 29 5.43 -4.34 -25.22
CA ASP A 29 5.34 -2.89 -25.38
C ASP A 29 3.85 -2.51 -25.35
N LEU A 30 3.39 -2.05 -24.21
CA LEU A 30 2.08 -1.43 -24.05
C LEU A 30 2.24 0.03 -24.44
N GLY A 31 1.97 0.32 -25.72
CA GLY A 31 2.03 1.67 -26.29
C GLY A 31 1.49 2.76 -25.35
N SER A 32 1.85 4.02 -25.63
CA SER A 32 1.61 5.25 -24.84
C SER A 32 0.14 5.63 -24.59
N GLY A 33 -0.73 4.64 -24.31
CA GLY A 33 -2.12 4.84 -23.90
C GLY A 33 -2.21 5.21 -22.42
N ASP A 34 -3.26 5.92 -22.06
CA ASP A 34 -3.60 6.27 -20.67
C ASP A 34 -3.60 5.02 -19.77
N LYS A 35 -2.55 4.88 -18.96
CA LYS A 35 -2.35 3.75 -18.04
C LYS A 35 -3.23 3.82 -16.78
N SER A 36 -4.05 4.86 -16.63
CA SER A 36 -4.86 5.12 -15.42
C SER A 36 -5.92 4.06 -15.12
N ASN A 37 -6.24 3.19 -16.09
CA ASN A 37 -7.25 2.13 -15.98
C ASN A 37 -6.71 0.73 -16.32
N LEU A 38 -5.40 0.51 -16.25
CA LEU A 38 -4.85 -0.82 -16.50
C LEU A 38 -5.37 -1.83 -15.47
N PRO A 39 -5.77 -3.02 -15.91
CA PRO A 39 -6.15 -4.07 -14.99
C PRO A 39 -4.94 -4.48 -14.14
N VAL A 40 -5.19 -4.86 -12.89
CA VAL A 40 -4.15 -5.45 -12.04
C VAL A 40 -3.63 -6.71 -12.71
N THR A 41 -2.33 -6.75 -12.99
CA THR A 41 -1.65 -7.88 -13.61
C THR A 41 -0.75 -8.58 -12.61
N LEU A 42 -0.33 -9.81 -12.90
CA LEU A 42 0.67 -10.50 -12.09
C LEU A 42 1.98 -9.70 -12.02
N ALA A 43 2.38 -9.06 -13.13
CA ALA A 43 3.57 -8.21 -13.16
C ALA A 43 3.43 -7.03 -12.18
N SER A 44 2.30 -6.32 -12.18
CA SER A 44 2.08 -5.21 -11.24
C SER A 44 2.04 -5.69 -9.77
N LEU A 45 1.52 -6.88 -9.51
CA LEU A 45 1.56 -7.47 -8.17
C LEU A 45 2.98 -7.76 -7.70
N ILE A 46 3.81 -8.35 -8.56
CA ILE A 46 5.21 -8.65 -8.26
C ILE A 46 5.99 -7.33 -8.03
N GLU A 47 5.82 -6.35 -8.91
CA GLU A 47 6.48 -5.05 -8.80
C GLU A 47 6.17 -4.35 -7.47
N HIS A 48 4.90 -4.29 -7.08
CA HIS A 48 4.51 -3.67 -5.81
C HIS A 48 4.97 -4.47 -4.58
N ALA A 49 5.09 -5.79 -4.68
CA ALA A 49 5.70 -6.62 -3.64
C ALA A 49 7.21 -6.34 -3.51
N GLU A 50 7.91 -6.11 -4.63
CA GLU A 50 9.32 -5.71 -4.63
C GLU A 50 9.52 -4.32 -4.01
N TYR A 51 8.64 -3.36 -4.27
CA TYR A 51 8.65 -2.07 -3.55
C TYR A 51 8.50 -2.26 -2.04
N CYS A 52 7.57 -3.12 -1.61
CA CYS A 52 7.40 -3.43 -0.19
C CYS A 52 8.65 -4.06 0.42
N LYS A 53 9.37 -4.92 -0.30
CA LYS A 53 10.64 -5.49 0.15
C LYS A 53 11.74 -4.43 0.23
N ALA A 54 11.89 -3.64 -0.83
CA ALA A 54 12.96 -2.64 -0.93
C ALA A 54 12.92 -1.59 0.19
N ILE A 55 11.72 -1.19 0.65
CA ILE A 55 11.58 -0.21 1.73
C ILE A 55 12.07 -0.74 3.09
N TYR A 56 12.11 -2.06 3.30
CA TYR A 56 12.73 -2.65 4.49
C TYR A 56 14.26 -2.67 4.39
N ASP A 57 14.80 -2.86 3.17
CA ASP A 57 16.24 -2.93 2.92
C ASP A 57 16.89 -1.54 2.93
N SER A 58 16.15 -0.47 2.64
CA SER A 58 16.66 0.92 2.56
C SER A 58 17.05 1.53 3.92
N GLY A 59 16.86 0.80 5.02
CA GLY A 59 17.36 1.20 6.34
C GLY A 59 16.76 2.49 6.88
N GLY A 60 15.61 2.91 6.39
CA GLY A 60 14.88 4.07 6.90
C GLY A 60 14.83 4.03 8.41
N ASP A 61 15.09 5.16 9.05
CA ASP A 61 15.38 5.33 10.48
C ASP A 61 14.41 4.48 11.33
N GLN A 62 14.95 3.55 12.10
CA GLN A 62 14.18 2.59 12.94
C GLN A 62 13.41 3.26 14.08
N LYS A 63 13.46 4.58 14.17
CA LYS A 63 12.80 5.36 15.22
C LYS A 63 11.41 5.85 14.82
N ASP A 64 11.09 5.91 13.54
CA ASP A 64 9.78 6.36 13.10
C ASP A 64 8.85 5.14 12.96
N GLU A 65 7.81 5.10 13.77
CA GLU A 65 6.80 4.04 13.80
C GLU A 65 6.13 3.84 12.43
N VAL A 66 6.20 4.84 11.54
CA VAL A 66 5.60 4.77 10.19
C VAL A 66 6.52 5.41 9.17
N ALA A 67 7.28 4.60 8.44
CA ALA A 67 8.08 5.07 7.31
C ALA A 67 7.36 4.83 5.98
N PHE A 68 7.46 5.78 5.05
CA PHE A 68 6.92 5.63 3.71
C PHE A 68 7.80 6.34 2.68
N GLU A 69 7.62 5.99 1.42
CA GLU A 69 8.26 6.59 0.26
C GLU A 69 7.22 6.90 -0.80
N VAL A 70 7.42 7.97 -1.56
CA VAL A 70 6.58 8.31 -2.72
C VAL A 70 7.43 8.31 -3.97
N LYS A 71 7.03 7.50 -4.95
CA LYS A 71 7.61 7.48 -6.30
C LYS A 71 6.63 8.04 -7.30
N GLN A 72 7.15 8.65 -8.35
CA GLN A 72 6.37 9.09 -9.51
C GLN A 72 6.80 8.27 -10.72
N ASP A 73 5.86 7.60 -11.35
CA ASP A 73 6.10 6.83 -12.56
C ASP A 73 4.98 7.01 -13.57
N ASN A 74 5.29 7.53 -14.75
CA ASN A 74 4.37 7.63 -15.90
C ASN A 74 2.98 8.20 -15.56
N GLY A 75 2.91 9.28 -14.76
CA GLY A 75 1.66 9.91 -14.35
C GLY A 75 0.91 9.18 -13.24
N ILE A 76 1.59 8.28 -12.53
CA ILE A 76 1.09 7.55 -11.37
C ILE A 76 1.95 7.91 -10.16
N SER A 77 1.32 8.26 -9.05
CA SER A 77 2.00 8.37 -7.75
C SER A 77 1.94 7.04 -7.03
N ILE A 78 3.09 6.47 -6.65
CA ILE A 78 3.18 5.21 -5.92
C ILE A 78 3.60 5.52 -4.48
N ILE A 79 2.71 5.26 -3.52
CA ILE A 79 2.95 5.43 -2.10
C ILE A 79 3.29 4.05 -1.52
N ILE A 80 4.52 3.90 -1.02
CA ILE A 80 5.05 2.65 -0.49
C ILE A 80 5.16 2.81 1.02
N ILE A 81 4.44 1.98 1.79
CA ILE A 81 4.35 2.10 3.24
C ILE A 81 5.03 0.91 3.89
N ARG A 82 6.07 1.20 4.69
CA ARG A 82 6.78 0.18 5.44
C ARG A 82 5.94 -0.31 6.62
N GLY A 83 5.91 -1.61 6.83
CA GLY A 83 5.46 -2.19 8.08
C GLY A 83 6.52 -2.07 9.18
N THR A 84 6.21 -2.52 10.38
CA THR A 84 7.16 -2.54 11.49
C THR A 84 8.25 -3.59 11.22
N ALA A 85 9.51 -3.25 11.52
CA ALA A 85 10.65 -4.13 11.26
C ALA A 85 10.68 -5.37 12.20
N ASN A 86 10.10 -5.27 13.40
CA ASN A 86 10.05 -6.36 14.38
C ASN A 86 8.67 -7.03 14.35
N THR A 87 8.54 -8.11 13.58
CA THR A 87 7.27 -8.82 13.39
C THR A 87 6.79 -9.61 14.61
N GLU A 88 7.68 -9.96 15.54
CA GLU A 88 7.32 -10.82 16.68
C GLU A 88 6.49 -10.12 17.76
N ASN A 89 6.52 -8.79 17.86
CA ASN A 89 5.80 -8.02 18.86
C ASN A 89 4.72 -7.07 18.28
N VAL A 90 4.59 -7.01 16.97
CA VAL A 90 3.72 -6.02 16.28
C VAL A 90 2.24 -6.18 16.63
N GLN A 91 1.77 -7.39 16.85
CA GLN A 91 0.36 -7.63 17.18
C GLN A 91 -0.01 -7.24 18.61
N SER A 92 0.97 -7.23 19.53
CA SER A 92 0.73 -6.85 20.92
C SER A 92 0.72 -5.34 21.18
N ASP A 93 1.43 -4.57 20.35
CA ASP A 93 1.68 -3.15 20.60
C ASP A 93 0.75 -2.21 19.80
N ILE A 94 0.04 -2.75 18.80
CA ILE A 94 -0.90 -1.96 18.02
C ILE A 94 -2.19 -1.73 18.80
N ASP A 95 -2.58 -0.47 18.93
CA ASP A 95 -3.87 -0.09 19.50
C ASP A 95 -5.03 -0.58 18.62
N VAL A 96 -5.56 -1.76 18.95
CA VAL A 96 -6.66 -2.41 18.21
C VAL A 96 -8.04 -1.90 18.60
N ARG A 97 -8.14 -0.87 19.48
CA ARG A 97 -9.43 -0.26 19.80
C ARG A 97 -10.08 0.29 18.54
N LEU A 98 -11.35 0.04 18.38
CA LEU A 98 -12.12 0.57 17.25
C LEU A 98 -12.53 2.01 17.53
N VAL A 99 -12.23 2.89 16.59
CA VAL A 99 -12.63 4.30 16.63
C VAL A 99 -13.34 4.68 15.34
N SER A 100 -14.35 5.52 15.46
CA SER A 100 -15.08 6.01 14.29
C SER A 100 -14.16 6.87 13.41
N ASP A 101 -14.19 6.62 12.11
CA ASP A 101 -13.52 7.45 11.12
C ASP A 101 -14.54 8.22 10.28
N ALA A 102 -14.58 9.55 10.47
CA ALA A 102 -15.53 10.41 9.78
C ALA A 102 -15.33 10.47 8.26
N ARG A 103 -14.12 10.16 7.75
CA ARG A 103 -13.82 10.18 6.31
C ARG A 103 -14.46 9.01 5.58
N THR A 104 -14.47 7.83 6.20
CA THR A 104 -15.00 6.61 5.59
C THR A 104 -16.40 6.26 6.10
N GLY A 105 -16.76 6.71 7.30
CA GLY A 105 -18.02 6.36 7.98
C GLY A 105 -18.00 4.99 8.64
N ILE A 106 -16.85 4.34 8.76
CA ILE A 106 -16.69 3.03 9.42
C ILE A 106 -15.81 3.14 10.67
N TYR A 107 -15.79 2.07 11.46
CA TYR A 107 -14.88 1.94 12.59
C TYR A 107 -13.56 1.33 12.11
N LEU A 108 -12.44 1.95 12.51
CA LEU A 108 -11.08 1.52 12.18
C LEU A 108 -10.32 1.22 13.47
N HIS A 109 -9.35 0.32 13.42
CA HIS A 109 -8.40 0.16 14.50
C HIS A 109 -7.57 1.43 14.67
N LYS A 110 -7.53 1.95 15.91
CA LYS A 110 -6.98 3.27 16.24
C LYS A 110 -5.53 3.43 15.79
N GLY A 111 -4.67 2.44 16.05
CA GLY A 111 -3.26 2.51 15.68
C GLY A 111 -3.06 2.70 14.17
N PHE A 112 -3.76 1.92 13.33
CA PHE A 112 -3.65 2.06 11.87
C PHE A 112 -4.23 3.39 11.38
N ARG A 113 -5.36 3.83 11.96
CA ARG A 113 -5.95 5.12 11.60
C ARG A 113 -5.02 6.28 11.92
N ASP A 114 -4.42 6.30 13.11
CA ASP A 114 -3.55 7.38 13.54
C ASP A 114 -2.25 7.42 12.72
N ALA A 115 -1.64 6.27 12.41
CA ALA A 115 -0.54 6.17 11.46
C ALA A 115 -0.92 6.74 10.07
N SER A 116 -2.12 6.40 9.59
CA SER A 116 -2.62 6.92 8.32
C SER A 116 -2.82 8.43 8.34
N ILE A 117 -3.27 9.01 9.47
CA ILE A 117 -3.40 10.47 9.63
C ILE A 117 -2.03 11.13 9.50
N THR A 118 -1.01 10.61 10.18
CA THR A 118 0.35 11.14 10.13
C THR A 118 0.90 11.17 8.70
N ILE A 119 0.79 10.03 7.98
CA ILE A 119 1.24 9.97 6.58
C ILE A 119 0.46 10.96 5.71
N MET A 120 -0.86 11.01 5.83
CA MET A 120 -1.68 11.92 5.01
C MET A 120 -1.33 13.39 5.26
N GLN A 121 -1.01 13.77 6.48
CA GLN A 121 -0.55 15.14 6.78
C GLN A 121 0.77 15.46 6.07
N ILE A 122 1.71 14.52 6.03
CA ILE A 122 2.98 14.70 5.32
C ILE A 122 2.73 14.76 3.80
N LEU A 123 1.90 13.85 3.26
CA LEU A 123 1.54 13.83 1.85
C LEU A 123 0.91 15.16 1.42
N ASP A 124 -0.05 15.67 2.19
CA ASP A 124 -0.75 16.91 1.87
C ASP A 124 0.18 18.15 1.91
N ASN A 125 1.20 18.13 2.76
CA ASN A 125 2.11 19.27 2.93
C ASN A 125 3.34 19.23 2.00
N SER A 126 3.76 18.04 1.56
CA SER A 126 5.07 17.87 0.93
C SER A 126 5.03 17.26 -0.47
N TYR A 127 3.88 16.74 -0.92
CA TYR A 127 3.79 16.03 -2.19
C TYR A 127 2.61 16.52 -3.04
N THR A 128 2.82 16.63 -4.35
CA THR A 128 1.75 16.75 -5.32
C THR A 128 1.48 15.38 -5.92
N LEU A 129 0.35 14.78 -5.56
CA LEU A 129 -0.03 13.46 -6.05
C LEU A 129 -0.76 13.56 -7.38
N GLU A 130 -0.44 12.66 -8.31
CA GLU A 130 -1.14 12.47 -9.57
C GLU A 130 -2.62 12.10 -9.36
N HIS A 131 -3.41 12.14 -10.42
CA HIS A 131 -4.81 11.69 -10.34
C HIS A 131 -4.89 10.19 -10.06
N THR A 132 -4.02 9.39 -10.66
CA THR A 132 -3.90 7.96 -10.40
C THR A 132 -2.85 7.72 -9.30
N VAL A 133 -3.25 7.00 -8.26
CA VAL A 133 -2.40 6.71 -7.10
C VAL A 133 -2.42 5.21 -6.81
N HIS A 134 -1.25 4.61 -6.74
CA HIS A 134 -1.07 3.27 -6.19
C HIS A 134 -0.60 3.38 -4.75
N VAL A 135 -1.21 2.61 -3.84
CA VAL A 135 -0.79 2.56 -2.44
C VAL A 135 -0.41 1.13 -2.12
N THR A 136 0.81 0.91 -1.69
CA THR A 136 1.30 -0.44 -1.41
C THR A 136 1.92 -0.55 -0.02
N GLY A 137 1.81 -1.72 0.60
CA GLY A 137 2.41 -1.98 1.90
C GLY A 137 2.31 -3.44 2.33
N HIS A 138 3.23 -3.85 3.19
CA HIS A 138 3.26 -5.18 3.79
C HIS A 138 2.99 -5.11 5.30
N SER A 139 2.31 -6.12 5.85
CA SER A 139 1.99 -6.21 7.28
C SER A 139 1.23 -4.96 7.76
N LEU A 140 1.69 -4.27 8.81
CA LEU A 140 1.14 -3.00 9.29
C LEU A 140 1.06 -1.96 8.16
N GLY A 141 2.09 -1.84 7.31
CA GLY A 141 2.07 -0.96 6.14
C GLY A 141 0.93 -1.28 5.16
N GLY A 142 0.56 -2.56 5.04
CA GLY A 142 -0.59 -3.00 4.25
C GLY A 142 -1.93 -2.54 4.83
N ALA A 143 -2.09 -2.54 6.16
CA ALA A 143 -3.27 -2.01 6.83
C ALA A 143 -3.41 -0.50 6.63
N VAL A 144 -2.31 0.23 6.80
CA VAL A 144 -2.25 1.68 6.57
C VAL A 144 -2.51 2.01 5.10
N ALA A 145 -1.97 1.22 4.15
CA ALA A 145 -2.21 1.39 2.71
C ALA A 145 -3.70 1.29 2.36
N GLN A 146 -4.44 0.36 2.98
CA GLN A 146 -5.89 0.23 2.78
C GLN A 146 -6.62 1.50 3.24
N ILE A 147 -6.29 2.04 4.40
CA ILE A 147 -6.94 3.23 4.96
C ILE A 147 -6.63 4.47 4.10
N ILE A 148 -5.36 4.70 3.76
CA ILE A 148 -4.94 5.82 2.90
C ILE A 148 -5.59 5.72 1.53
N GLY A 149 -5.63 4.53 0.94
CA GLY A 149 -6.30 4.31 -0.34
C GLY A 149 -7.78 4.66 -0.30
N MET A 150 -8.51 4.25 0.74
CA MET A 150 -9.91 4.64 0.93
C MET A 150 -10.07 6.17 1.04
N TRP A 151 -9.19 6.85 1.79
CA TRP A 151 -9.28 8.31 1.95
C TRP A 151 -8.96 9.06 0.66
N LEU A 152 -7.95 8.63 -0.10
CA LEU A 152 -7.62 9.21 -1.40
C LEU A 152 -8.74 8.99 -2.43
N HIS A 153 -9.35 7.80 -2.43
CA HIS A 153 -10.51 7.53 -3.27
C HIS A 153 -11.70 8.45 -2.94
N LYS A 154 -11.98 8.68 -1.66
CA LYS A 154 -13.00 9.65 -1.21
C LYS A 154 -12.69 11.09 -1.64
N ARG A 155 -11.42 11.44 -1.84
CA ARG A 155 -10.96 12.73 -2.39
C ARG A 155 -11.00 12.80 -3.92
N GLY A 156 -11.53 11.78 -4.59
CA GLY A 156 -11.68 11.73 -6.06
C GLY A 156 -10.46 11.24 -6.82
N LYS A 157 -9.45 10.66 -6.14
CA LYS A 157 -8.33 10.02 -6.84
C LYS A 157 -8.76 8.67 -7.41
N ASN A 158 -8.14 8.28 -8.54
CA ASN A 158 -8.21 6.93 -9.06
C ASN A 158 -7.17 6.08 -8.33
N VAL A 159 -7.63 5.13 -7.49
CA VAL A 159 -6.75 4.45 -6.53
C VAL A 159 -6.69 2.96 -6.78
N GLN A 160 -5.48 2.41 -6.78
CA GLN A 160 -5.22 0.97 -6.67
C GLN A 160 -4.46 0.70 -5.37
N ILE A 161 -4.89 -0.35 -4.64
CA ILE A 161 -4.28 -0.74 -3.37
C ILE A 161 -3.66 -2.12 -3.50
N TYR A 162 -2.38 -2.23 -3.18
CA TYR A 162 -1.62 -3.48 -3.15
C TYR A 162 -1.21 -3.76 -1.71
N SER A 163 -1.90 -4.69 -1.06
CA SER A 163 -1.70 -4.99 0.35
C SER A 163 -1.25 -6.45 0.54
N TYR A 164 -0.13 -6.65 1.21
CA TYR A 164 0.50 -7.96 1.41
C TYR A 164 0.54 -8.31 2.89
N GLY A 165 -0.02 -9.47 3.25
CA GLY A 165 0.01 -9.98 4.64
C GLY A 165 -0.56 -8.99 5.67
N SER A 166 -1.52 -8.17 5.29
CA SER A 166 -2.10 -7.13 6.13
C SER A 166 -2.99 -7.70 7.23
N PRO A 167 -2.92 -7.19 8.46
CA PRO A 167 -3.95 -7.41 9.44
C PRO A 167 -5.27 -6.72 9.02
N LYS A 168 -6.38 -7.16 9.64
CA LYS A 168 -7.70 -6.58 9.46
C LYS A 168 -7.72 -5.13 9.97
N VAL A 169 -8.28 -4.19 9.20
CA VAL A 169 -8.30 -2.76 9.54
C VAL A 169 -9.55 -2.30 10.28
N SER A 170 -10.62 -3.11 10.23
CA SER A 170 -11.91 -2.82 10.86
C SER A 170 -12.53 -4.09 11.45
N SER A 171 -13.63 -3.98 12.12
CA SER A 171 -14.41 -5.12 12.64
C SER A 171 -15.03 -5.98 11.55
#